data_39615943f18b26e9cc75bbccb3468dd5
#
_entry.id   39615943f18b26e9cc75bbccb3468dd5
#
_cell.length_a   1.000
_cell.length_b   1.000
_cell.length_c   1.000
_cell.angle_alpha   90.00
_cell.angle_beta   90.00
_cell.angle_gamma   90.00
#
_symmetry.space_group_name_H-M   'P 1'
#
loop_
_entity.id
_entity.type
_entity.pdbx_description
1 polymer ?
#
loop_
_entity_poly.entity_id
_entity_poly.type
_entity_poly.pdbx_seq_one_letter_code
_entity_poly.pdbx_strand_id
1 'polypeptide(L)'
;MEETHEIGEAEEDDLEGDESCGASAPTSKAQLARWYRQSILPRLLPASSAQLSSQAFWNHMDQVQEEDILAIETQLSKRLIEDLKINLRTLVYDGTNFFSYINTTNPATLPARGHNKQKRGDLRQVSLGLLVSTDFHVPLFHKVYAGNVNDSTIFRTITDELAVRYRHLAQACEHITLIFDKGNNSTESFDTVENSPFHFIGSLVASQHLDLLQVPLGQFGALAGEQFEGCRAYRTAKVIFGQERRVVITYNDHLLEGQLQGINASLQKARRKFDELQAVLGRRRNGKVKGGKWPTVASVTRQVEQILSGQFLKSLLRYEIKPGSVPRLTCRTDTNALARLIKTHLGKTILFTDNNDWTNEEIVSGYRAQHHIESAFRDMKNPHFLGWSPMFHWTDSKIRVHAFYCVLALILTSLLRRTLHQKGLDLSMRRMFELLGEIKEVLVLYPRRSGEHKPRTASCLSTMDTEQEKIFAALNLSRYQAT
;
A
#
# COMPACT_ATOMS: atom_id res chain seq x y z
N MET A 1 29.65 45.29 13.23
CA MET A 1 28.25 45.29 12.79
C MET A 1 27.95 43.83 12.47
N GLU A 2 27.53 43.14 13.51
CA GLU A 2 27.11 41.74 13.45
C GLU A 2 25.59 41.72 13.20
N GLU A 3 25.15 41.21 12.09
CA GLU A 3 23.75 40.91 11.85
C GLU A 3 23.48 39.48 12.37
N THR A 4 22.88 39.40 13.54
CA THR A 4 22.27 38.19 14.07
C THR A 4 20.97 37.94 13.34
N HIS A 5 20.90 36.90 12.50
CA HIS A 5 19.65 36.36 12.00
C HIS A 5 18.91 35.68 13.15
N GLU A 6 17.85 36.30 13.61
CA GLU A 6 16.82 35.66 14.42
C GLU A 6 16.14 34.56 13.58
N ILE A 7 16.34 33.32 13.99
CA ILE A 7 15.52 32.20 13.53
C ILE A 7 14.20 32.32 14.30
N GLY A 8 13.14 32.68 13.59
CA GLY A 8 11.80 32.79 14.14
C GLY A 8 11.38 31.46 14.76
N GLU A 9 10.98 31.54 16.02
CA GLU A 9 10.24 30.51 16.72
C GLU A 9 8.96 30.20 15.91
N ALA A 10 8.89 29.02 15.31
CA ALA A 10 7.66 28.52 14.75
C ALA A 10 6.70 28.23 15.90
N GLU A 11 5.56 28.88 15.85
CA GLU A 11 4.49 28.75 16.82
C GLU A 11 4.14 27.26 17.07
N GLU A 12 4.35 26.83 18.31
CA GLU A 12 4.00 25.49 18.83
C GLU A 12 2.49 25.31 19.07
N ASP A 13 1.66 26.26 18.69
CA ASP A 13 0.26 26.34 19.13
C ASP A 13 -0.78 25.67 18.23
N ASP A 14 -0.41 25.06 17.10
CA ASP A 14 -1.38 24.44 16.17
C ASP A 14 -1.44 22.90 16.21
N LEU A 15 -0.93 22.25 17.26
CA LEU A 15 -1.00 20.78 17.43
C LEU A 15 -1.91 20.32 18.58
N GLU A 16 -2.89 21.12 18.97
CA GLU A 16 -3.99 20.70 19.86
C GLU A 16 -5.10 19.94 19.13
N GLY A 17 -4.77 18.98 18.37
CA GLY A 17 -5.72 18.17 17.63
C GLY A 17 -5.44 16.68 17.74
N ASP A 18 -6.20 16.01 18.58
CA ASP A 18 -6.47 14.59 18.56
C ASP A 18 -5.36 13.65 19.05
N GLU A 19 -5.38 13.40 20.36
CA GLU A 19 -4.38 12.69 21.14
C GLU A 19 -4.73 11.22 21.48
N SER A 20 -5.19 10.42 20.56
CA SER A 20 -5.33 8.98 20.81
C SER A 20 -4.29 8.13 20.08
N CYS A 21 -3.60 7.28 20.81
CA CYS A 21 -2.32 6.69 20.43
C CYS A 21 -2.37 5.43 19.54
N GLY A 22 -1.32 5.21 18.78
CA GLY A 22 -0.92 3.94 18.19
C GLY A 22 -1.73 3.52 16.97
N ALA A 23 -2.82 2.82 17.16
CA ALA A 23 -3.67 2.35 16.07
C ALA A 23 -4.69 3.41 15.63
N SER A 24 -5.08 4.34 16.50
CA SER A 24 -6.14 5.31 16.27
C SER A 24 -5.66 6.76 16.12
N ALA A 25 -4.55 7.13 16.74
CA ALA A 25 -3.90 8.44 16.61
C ALA A 25 -2.43 8.33 16.97
N PRO A 26 -1.56 8.22 15.97
CA PRO A 26 -0.13 8.11 16.20
C PRO A 26 0.42 9.31 16.96
N THR A 27 1.12 9.06 18.05
CA THR A 27 1.74 10.11 18.85
C THR A 27 3.24 9.87 19.03
N SER A 28 3.97 10.91 19.38
CA SER A 28 5.40 10.76 19.70
C SER A 28 5.58 9.96 20.99
N LYS A 29 6.74 9.28 21.13
CA LYS A 29 7.08 8.55 22.36
C LYS A 29 7.10 9.45 23.60
N ALA A 30 7.34 10.75 23.44
CA ALA A 30 7.30 11.72 24.54
C ALA A 30 5.88 11.96 25.06
N GLN A 31 4.87 11.83 24.23
CA GLN A 31 3.47 12.04 24.60
C GLN A 31 2.77 10.76 25.10
N LEU A 32 3.41 9.59 24.94
CA LEU A 32 2.82 8.31 25.30
C LEU A 32 2.36 8.23 26.76
N ALA A 33 3.14 8.78 27.69
CA ALA A 33 2.77 8.80 29.11
C ALA A 33 1.51 9.66 29.38
N ARG A 34 1.30 10.74 28.60
CA ARG A 34 0.09 11.57 28.69
C ARG A 34 -1.11 10.80 28.15
N TRP A 35 -0.99 10.25 26.94
CA TRP A 35 -2.03 9.44 26.33
C TRP A 35 -2.45 8.25 27.20
N TYR A 36 -1.47 7.50 27.75
CA TYR A 36 -1.74 6.39 28.66
C TYR A 36 -2.60 6.82 29.85
N ARG A 37 -2.28 7.96 30.49
CA ARG A 37 -3.04 8.48 31.63
C ARG A 37 -4.46 8.93 31.28
N GLN A 38 -4.71 9.29 30.03
CA GLN A 38 -6.02 9.71 29.52
C GLN A 38 -6.86 8.55 28.99
N SER A 39 -6.30 7.35 28.94
CA SER A 39 -6.97 6.14 28.50
C SER A 39 -7.41 5.27 29.68
N ILE A 40 -8.09 4.18 29.38
CA ILE A 40 -8.47 3.14 30.34
C ILE A 40 -7.27 2.28 30.78
N LEU A 41 -6.13 2.34 30.07
CA LEU A 41 -4.99 1.46 30.28
C LEU A 41 -4.41 1.47 31.70
N PRO A 42 -4.36 2.58 32.44
CA PRO A 42 -3.91 2.55 33.83
C PRO A 42 -4.64 1.55 34.73
N ARG A 43 -5.89 1.25 34.42
CA ARG A 43 -6.67 0.24 35.15
C ARG A 43 -6.40 -1.18 34.68
N LEU A 44 -6.15 -1.36 33.38
CA LEU A 44 -5.98 -2.68 32.76
C LEU A 44 -4.53 -3.16 32.79
N LEU A 45 -3.60 -2.26 32.58
CA LEU A 45 -2.17 -2.52 32.43
C LEU A 45 -1.37 -1.47 33.21
N PRO A 46 -1.30 -1.55 34.54
CA PRO A 46 -0.59 -0.57 35.36
C PRO A 46 0.87 -0.43 34.93
N ALA A 47 1.29 0.79 34.62
CA ALA A 47 2.67 1.11 34.27
C ALA A 47 3.12 2.41 34.96
N SER A 48 4.38 2.47 35.40
CA SER A 48 4.96 3.65 36.00
C SER A 48 5.33 4.70 34.92
N SER A 49 5.42 5.97 35.30
CA SER A 49 5.87 7.03 34.41
C SER A 49 7.29 6.78 33.86
N ALA A 50 8.14 6.10 34.61
CA ALA A 50 9.49 5.74 34.18
C ALA A 50 9.45 4.72 33.02
N GLN A 51 8.57 3.72 33.09
CA GLN A 51 8.37 2.72 32.03
C GLN A 51 7.78 3.33 30.75
N LEU A 52 7.01 4.40 30.89
CA LEU A 52 6.37 5.10 29.76
C LEU A 52 7.22 6.28 29.24
N SER A 53 8.45 6.44 29.72
CA SER A 53 9.35 7.49 29.23
C SER A 53 9.85 7.17 27.82
N SER A 54 10.11 8.21 27.02
CA SER A 54 10.70 8.05 25.70
C SER A 54 12.00 7.23 25.72
N GLN A 55 12.84 7.44 26.76
CA GLN A 55 14.09 6.68 26.90
C GLN A 55 13.85 5.19 27.18
N ALA A 56 12.83 4.84 27.99
CA ALA A 56 12.48 3.44 28.22
C ALA A 56 12.08 2.74 26.90
N PHE A 57 11.28 3.41 26.05
CA PHE A 57 10.94 2.87 24.73
C PHE A 57 12.16 2.68 23.83
N TRP A 58 13.09 3.65 23.82
CA TRP A 58 14.33 3.51 23.06
C TRP A 58 15.16 2.31 23.53
N ASN A 59 15.27 2.13 24.84
CA ASN A 59 15.99 1.01 25.44
C ASN A 59 15.33 -0.33 25.12
N HIS A 60 14.00 -0.43 25.18
CA HIS A 60 13.28 -1.64 24.80
C HIS A 60 13.45 -1.97 23.30
N MET A 61 13.38 -0.97 22.42
CA MET A 61 13.63 -1.17 21.01
C MET A 61 15.06 -1.67 20.69
N ASP A 62 16.04 -1.34 21.51
CA ASP A 62 17.42 -1.86 21.36
C ASP A 62 17.56 -3.31 21.81
N GLN A 63 16.66 -3.80 22.68
CA GLN A 63 16.68 -5.17 23.18
C GLN A 63 16.01 -6.17 22.23
N VAL A 64 15.08 -5.71 21.39
CA VAL A 64 14.33 -6.57 20.46
C VAL A 64 15.17 -6.84 19.21
N GLN A 65 15.54 -8.10 19.01
CA GLN A 65 16.30 -8.54 17.86
C GLN A 65 15.36 -9.03 16.73
N GLU A 66 15.92 -9.27 15.54
CA GLU A 66 15.13 -9.76 14.39
C GLU A 66 14.54 -11.15 14.66
N GLU A 67 15.27 -11.99 15.39
CA GLU A 67 14.86 -13.33 15.82
C GLU A 67 13.66 -13.29 16.79
N ASP A 68 13.63 -12.28 17.69
CA ASP A 68 12.50 -12.08 18.60
C ASP A 68 11.23 -11.69 17.85
N ILE A 69 11.36 -10.77 16.89
CA ILE A 69 10.26 -10.38 16.01
C ILE A 69 9.71 -11.59 15.28
N LEU A 70 10.60 -12.40 14.70
CA LEU A 70 10.26 -13.62 13.97
C LEU A 70 9.52 -14.63 14.87
N ALA A 71 10.00 -14.83 16.09
CA ALA A 71 9.38 -15.76 17.05
C ALA A 71 7.99 -15.28 17.46
N ILE A 72 7.84 -13.97 17.78
CA ILE A 72 6.54 -13.38 18.14
C ILE A 72 5.55 -13.49 16.98
N GLU A 73 5.97 -13.14 15.76
CA GLU A 73 5.13 -13.24 14.57
C GLU A 73 4.65 -14.68 14.30
N THR A 74 5.56 -15.64 14.46
CA THR A 74 5.22 -17.06 14.26
C THR A 74 4.16 -17.53 15.24
N GLN A 75 4.31 -17.16 16.53
CA GLN A 75 3.32 -17.51 17.55
C GLN A 75 2.00 -16.77 17.34
N LEU A 76 2.05 -15.50 16.96
CA LEU A 76 0.87 -14.69 16.67
C LEU A 76 0.10 -15.26 15.48
N SER A 77 0.79 -15.56 14.38
CA SER A 77 0.19 -16.16 13.18
C SER A 77 -0.48 -17.50 13.50
N LYS A 78 0.16 -18.32 14.33
CA LYS A 78 -0.43 -19.58 14.80
C LYS A 78 -1.78 -19.34 15.51
N ARG A 79 -1.82 -18.40 16.46
CA ARG A 79 -3.06 -18.02 17.16
C ARG A 79 -4.13 -17.45 16.23
N LEU A 80 -3.73 -16.59 15.29
CA LEU A 80 -4.64 -16.03 14.29
C LEU A 80 -5.33 -17.14 13.49
N ILE A 81 -4.61 -18.20 13.15
CA ILE A 81 -5.12 -19.33 12.37
C ILE A 81 -5.95 -20.28 13.26
N GLU A 82 -5.40 -20.69 14.40
CA GLU A 82 -6.01 -21.72 15.25
C GLU A 82 -7.21 -21.20 16.06
N ASP A 83 -7.08 -20.00 16.66
CA ASP A 83 -8.10 -19.45 17.56
C ASP A 83 -9.12 -18.61 16.81
N LEU A 84 -8.65 -17.75 15.88
CA LEU A 84 -9.50 -16.79 15.16
C LEU A 84 -9.94 -17.29 13.79
N LYS A 85 -9.47 -18.49 13.37
CA LYS A 85 -9.88 -19.13 12.10
C LYS A 85 -9.71 -18.21 10.89
N ILE A 86 -8.55 -17.52 10.80
CA ILE A 86 -8.21 -16.74 9.61
C ILE A 86 -8.08 -17.67 8.41
N ASN A 87 -8.73 -17.31 7.31
CA ASN A 87 -8.72 -18.10 6.10
C ASN A 87 -7.36 -17.97 5.39
N LEU A 88 -6.70 -19.11 5.17
CA LEU A 88 -5.40 -19.20 4.49
C LEU A 88 -5.51 -19.59 3.02
N ARG A 89 -6.70 -19.93 2.53
CA ARG A 89 -6.87 -20.44 1.15
C ARG A 89 -6.28 -19.50 0.09
N THR A 90 -6.32 -18.20 0.37
CA THR A 90 -5.83 -17.17 -0.52
C THR A 90 -5.13 -16.09 0.27
N LEU A 91 -3.85 -15.88 0.00
CA LEU A 91 -3.02 -14.86 0.64
C LEU A 91 -2.47 -13.91 -0.40
N VAL A 92 -2.39 -12.64 -0.07
CA VAL A 92 -1.86 -11.60 -0.96
C VAL A 92 -0.52 -11.13 -0.45
N TYR A 93 0.49 -11.20 -1.30
CA TYR A 93 1.81 -10.63 -1.06
C TYR A 93 2.07 -9.42 -1.96
N ASP A 94 2.57 -8.35 -1.39
CA ASP A 94 3.11 -7.21 -2.13
C ASP A 94 4.17 -6.47 -1.30
N GLY A 95 4.95 -5.64 -1.97
CA GLY A 95 5.96 -4.77 -1.40
C GLY A 95 5.61 -3.29 -1.54
N THR A 96 6.01 -2.50 -0.55
CA THR A 96 5.87 -1.05 -0.62
C THR A 96 7.08 -0.35 -0.03
N ASN A 97 7.26 0.93 -0.40
CA ASN A 97 8.35 1.76 0.09
C ASN A 97 7.83 2.88 0.98
N PHE A 98 8.58 3.17 2.04
CA PHE A 98 8.37 4.31 2.93
C PHE A 98 9.58 5.22 2.87
N PHE A 99 9.37 6.52 2.64
CA PHE A 99 10.46 7.47 2.63
C PHE A 99 11.01 7.72 4.02
N SER A 100 12.33 7.91 4.08
CA SER A 100 13.05 8.29 5.28
C SER A 100 13.83 9.57 5.00
N TYR A 101 13.74 10.52 5.94
CA TYR A 101 14.48 11.78 5.91
C TYR A 101 15.81 11.68 6.69
N ILE A 102 16.28 10.48 6.93
CA ILE A 102 17.55 10.20 7.59
C ILE A 102 18.71 10.87 6.86
N ASN A 103 19.67 11.41 7.60
CA ASN A 103 20.84 12.06 7.02
C ASN A 103 21.59 11.10 6.08
N THR A 104 22.09 11.62 4.97
CA THR A 104 22.82 10.84 3.96
C THR A 104 24.11 10.22 4.48
N THR A 105 24.71 10.80 5.53
CA THR A 105 25.93 10.28 6.20
C THR A 105 25.63 9.23 7.26
N ASN A 106 24.35 8.97 7.58
CA ASN A 106 23.96 7.97 8.57
C ASN A 106 24.34 6.56 8.07
N PRO A 107 24.95 5.71 8.92
CA PRO A 107 25.47 4.41 8.55
C PRO A 107 24.41 3.31 8.40
N ALA A 108 23.13 3.56 8.75
CA ALA A 108 22.07 2.59 8.59
C ALA A 108 21.96 2.10 7.13
N THR A 109 21.75 0.81 6.94
CA THR A 109 21.76 0.13 5.65
C THR A 109 20.37 -0.07 5.05
N LEU A 110 19.32 -0.17 5.88
CA LEU A 110 17.93 -0.30 5.43
C LEU A 110 17.46 0.93 4.65
N PRO A 111 17.68 2.18 5.14
CA PRO A 111 17.35 3.35 4.36
C PRO A 111 18.33 3.52 3.19
N ALA A 112 17.90 3.17 1.98
CA ALA A 112 18.69 3.25 0.77
C ALA A 112 17.96 4.03 -0.33
N ARG A 113 18.71 4.62 -1.29
CA ARG A 113 18.12 5.25 -2.46
C ARG A 113 17.78 4.17 -3.49
N GLY A 114 16.50 4.10 -3.88
CA GLY A 114 16.01 3.09 -4.81
C GLY A 114 14.96 3.63 -5.76
N HIS A 115 14.50 2.77 -6.65
CA HIS A 115 13.41 3.10 -7.55
C HIS A 115 12.10 3.22 -6.77
N ASN A 116 11.30 4.25 -7.06
CA ASN A 116 9.98 4.44 -6.47
C ASN A 116 9.00 5.07 -7.46
N LYS A 117 7.71 4.79 -7.26
CA LYS A 117 6.62 5.28 -8.12
C LYS A 117 6.52 6.82 -8.13
N GLN A 118 6.93 7.48 -7.04
CA GLN A 118 6.91 8.94 -6.88
C GLN A 118 8.11 9.64 -7.53
N LYS A 119 9.10 8.88 -8.04
CA LYS A 119 10.33 9.40 -8.67
C LYS A 119 11.18 10.28 -7.76
N ARG A 120 11.14 10.05 -6.44
CA ARG A 120 11.92 10.75 -5.42
C ARG A 120 13.28 10.07 -5.24
N GLY A 121 14.17 10.25 -6.21
CA GLY A 121 15.56 9.75 -6.13
C GLY A 121 16.45 10.53 -5.15
N ASP A 122 15.98 11.65 -4.63
CA ASP A 122 16.63 12.47 -3.61
C ASP A 122 16.50 11.88 -2.20
N LEU A 123 15.44 11.14 -1.91
CA LEU A 123 15.18 10.55 -0.59
C LEU A 123 15.68 9.10 -0.50
N ARG A 124 16.10 8.72 0.70
CA ARG A 124 16.23 7.31 1.09
C ARG A 124 14.85 6.72 1.35
N GLN A 125 14.72 5.43 1.19
CA GLN A 125 13.50 4.70 1.47
C GLN A 125 13.82 3.38 2.15
N VAL A 126 12.86 2.86 2.90
CA VAL A 126 12.87 1.51 3.48
C VAL A 126 11.74 0.75 2.82
N SER A 127 11.99 -0.49 2.46
CA SER A 127 11.00 -1.36 1.84
C SER A 127 10.38 -2.31 2.86
N LEU A 128 9.08 -2.55 2.72
CA LEU A 128 8.30 -3.49 3.51
C LEU A 128 7.57 -4.46 2.57
N GLY A 129 7.88 -5.74 2.68
CA GLY A 129 7.06 -6.82 2.14
C GLY A 129 6.03 -7.24 3.19
N LEU A 130 4.80 -7.45 2.75
CA LEU A 130 3.69 -7.84 3.62
C LEU A 130 2.91 -8.98 2.98
N LEU A 131 2.55 -9.99 3.78
CA LEU A 131 1.61 -11.04 3.42
C LEU A 131 0.35 -10.88 4.25
N VAL A 132 -0.79 -10.78 3.60
CA VAL A 132 -2.09 -10.59 4.26
C VAL A 132 -3.11 -11.62 3.81
N SER A 133 -4.05 -11.95 4.70
CA SER A 133 -5.25 -12.70 4.32
C SER A 133 -6.15 -11.84 3.43
N THR A 134 -7.00 -12.49 2.63
CA THR A 134 -8.07 -11.79 1.89
C THR A 134 -9.26 -11.43 2.77
N ASP A 135 -9.30 -11.96 4.00
CA ASP A 135 -10.29 -11.65 5.01
C ASP A 135 -9.79 -10.51 5.91
N PHE A 136 -10.28 -9.30 5.70
CA PHE A 136 -9.93 -8.07 6.43
C PHE A 136 -8.45 -7.65 6.42
N HIS A 137 -7.65 -8.15 5.48
CA HIS A 137 -6.23 -7.85 5.30
C HIS A 137 -5.40 -8.08 6.57
N VAL A 138 -5.69 -9.14 7.32
CA VAL A 138 -4.94 -9.46 8.53
C VAL A 138 -3.51 -9.84 8.13
N PRO A 139 -2.49 -9.09 8.57
CA PRO A 139 -1.10 -9.45 8.32
C PRO A 139 -0.74 -10.78 8.98
N LEU A 140 -0.09 -11.65 8.22
CA LEU A 140 0.43 -12.94 8.70
C LEU A 140 1.95 -12.93 8.73
N PHE A 141 2.57 -12.12 7.91
CA PHE A 141 4.01 -12.02 7.79
C PHE A 141 4.44 -10.64 7.29
N HIS A 142 5.57 -10.15 7.77
CA HIS A 142 6.23 -8.98 7.19
C HIS A 142 7.74 -9.18 7.08
N LYS A 143 8.36 -8.45 6.15
CA LYS A 143 9.82 -8.36 6.00
C LYS A 143 10.23 -6.94 5.70
N VAL A 144 11.14 -6.40 6.52
CA VAL A 144 11.78 -5.12 6.26
C VAL A 144 13.09 -5.34 5.52
N TYR A 145 13.30 -4.61 4.43
CA TYR A 145 14.52 -4.74 3.63
C TYR A 145 15.00 -3.40 3.06
N ALA A 146 16.21 -3.36 2.55
CA ALA A 146 16.80 -2.14 2.05
C ALA A 146 16.05 -1.59 0.84
N GLY A 147 15.82 -0.28 0.81
CA GLY A 147 14.98 0.39 -0.19
C GLY A 147 15.50 0.35 -1.63
N ASN A 148 16.68 -0.19 -1.87
CA ASN A 148 17.27 -0.40 -3.20
C ASN A 148 17.21 -1.86 -3.68
N VAL A 149 16.65 -2.76 -2.90
CA VAL A 149 16.49 -4.17 -3.28
C VAL A 149 15.23 -4.35 -4.10
N ASN A 150 15.28 -5.18 -5.14
CA ASN A 150 14.14 -5.48 -5.99
C ASN A 150 13.14 -6.41 -5.29
N ASP A 151 11.85 -6.16 -5.49
CA ASP A 151 10.77 -6.95 -4.90
C ASP A 151 10.85 -8.44 -5.29
N SER A 152 11.24 -8.76 -6.53
CA SER A 152 11.39 -10.14 -6.98
C SER A 152 12.50 -10.92 -6.24
N THR A 153 13.57 -10.25 -5.83
CA THR A 153 14.63 -10.88 -5.03
C THR A 153 14.14 -11.21 -3.62
N ILE A 154 13.41 -10.28 -3.01
CA ILE A 154 12.84 -10.47 -1.67
C ILE A 154 11.70 -11.48 -1.69
N PHE A 155 10.91 -11.52 -2.74
CA PHE A 155 9.81 -12.49 -2.88
C PHE A 155 10.29 -13.93 -2.72
N ARG A 156 11.44 -14.30 -3.30
CA ARG A 156 12.05 -15.62 -3.13
C ARG A 156 12.37 -15.93 -1.67
N THR A 157 13.09 -15.03 -1.01
CA THR A 157 13.43 -15.16 0.41
C THR A 157 12.20 -15.34 1.27
N ILE A 158 11.16 -14.53 1.00
CA ILE A 158 9.89 -14.60 1.74
C ILE A 158 9.17 -15.93 1.48
N THR A 159 9.13 -16.41 0.24
CA THR A 159 8.49 -17.69 -0.09
C THR A 159 9.16 -18.85 0.64
N ASP A 160 10.49 -18.86 0.70
CA ASP A 160 11.26 -19.87 1.43
C ASP A 160 10.99 -19.78 2.95
N GLU A 161 11.01 -18.59 3.53
CA GLU A 161 10.71 -18.36 4.95
C GLU A 161 9.27 -18.79 5.28
N LEU A 162 8.31 -18.47 4.42
CA LEU A 162 6.92 -18.90 4.57
C LEU A 162 6.78 -20.40 4.53
N ALA A 163 7.41 -21.06 3.57
CA ALA A 163 7.38 -22.52 3.44
C ALA A 163 7.91 -23.21 4.70
N VAL A 164 8.96 -22.65 5.32
CA VAL A 164 9.50 -23.14 6.59
C VAL A 164 8.51 -22.94 7.74
N ARG A 165 7.96 -21.73 7.88
CA ARG A 165 7.03 -21.38 8.96
C ARG A 165 5.73 -22.20 8.91
N TYR A 166 5.15 -22.33 7.72
CA TYR A 166 3.87 -23.02 7.55
C TYR A 166 4.00 -24.53 7.44
N ARG A 167 5.21 -25.07 7.28
CA ARG A 167 5.45 -26.52 7.45
C ARG A 167 5.11 -27.01 8.85
N HIS A 168 5.24 -26.15 9.87
CA HIS A 168 4.82 -26.43 11.24
C HIS A 168 3.29 -26.37 11.42
N LEU A 169 2.58 -25.73 10.50
CA LEU A 169 1.11 -25.72 10.44
C LEU A 169 0.58 -26.72 9.41
N ALA A 170 1.33 -27.74 9.17
CA ALA A 170 1.49 -28.73 8.09
C ALA A 170 0.23 -29.30 7.40
N GLN A 171 -0.95 -29.19 7.96
CA GLN A 171 -2.18 -29.67 7.30
C GLN A 171 -2.88 -28.61 6.44
N ALA A 172 -2.48 -27.34 6.56
CA ALA A 172 -3.10 -26.23 5.85
C ALA A 172 -2.29 -25.75 4.62
N CYS A 173 -1.04 -26.19 4.46
CA CYS A 173 -0.14 -25.64 3.45
C CYS A 173 -0.42 -26.12 2.01
N GLU A 174 -1.01 -27.28 1.81
CA GLU A 174 -1.22 -27.86 0.47
C GLU A 174 -2.23 -27.09 -0.40
N HIS A 175 -3.04 -26.22 0.22
CA HIS A 175 -4.12 -25.50 -0.48
C HIS A 175 -4.01 -23.98 -0.40
N ILE A 176 -2.82 -23.44 -0.04
CA ILE A 176 -2.60 -21.99 0.02
C ILE A 176 -2.25 -21.48 -1.37
N THR A 177 -2.99 -20.48 -1.84
CA THR A 177 -2.72 -19.78 -3.09
C THR A 177 -2.16 -18.39 -2.79
N LEU A 178 -0.93 -18.11 -3.25
CA LEU A 178 -0.30 -16.81 -3.15
C LEU A 178 -0.69 -15.94 -4.35
N ILE A 179 -1.10 -14.71 -4.08
CA ILE A 179 -1.39 -13.71 -5.10
C ILE A 179 -0.30 -12.65 -5.03
N PHE A 180 0.29 -12.32 -6.18
CA PHE A 180 1.31 -11.29 -6.27
C PHE A 180 1.26 -10.54 -7.60
N ASP A 181 1.78 -9.30 -7.59
CA ASP A 181 1.81 -8.46 -8.80
C ASP A 181 2.93 -8.90 -9.75
N LYS A 182 2.76 -8.50 -11.01
CA LYS A 182 3.72 -8.73 -12.12
C LYS A 182 5.15 -8.24 -11.84
N GLY A 183 5.35 -7.35 -10.87
CA GLY A 183 6.67 -6.90 -10.42
C GLY A 183 7.51 -8.02 -9.80
N ASN A 184 6.87 -9.07 -9.31
CA ASN A 184 7.50 -10.24 -8.71
C ASN A 184 7.80 -11.37 -9.72
N ASN A 185 7.44 -11.20 -10.99
CA ASN A 185 7.63 -12.21 -12.02
C ASN A 185 9.10 -12.33 -12.42
N SER A 186 9.69 -13.46 -12.10
CA SER A 186 10.98 -13.90 -12.66
C SER A 186 11.00 -15.44 -12.72
N THR A 187 11.84 -16.02 -13.57
CA THR A 187 11.98 -17.47 -13.63
C THR A 187 12.35 -18.04 -12.28
N GLU A 188 13.30 -17.41 -11.60
CA GLU A 188 13.78 -17.85 -10.29
C GLU A 188 12.70 -17.74 -9.20
N SER A 189 11.80 -16.75 -9.29
CA SER A 189 10.66 -16.62 -8.36
C SER A 189 9.68 -17.77 -8.53
N PHE A 190 9.41 -18.17 -9.77
CA PHE A 190 8.52 -19.31 -10.05
C PHE A 190 9.14 -20.64 -9.70
N ASP A 191 10.44 -20.84 -9.93
CA ASP A 191 11.15 -22.03 -9.46
C ASP A 191 11.04 -22.19 -7.93
N THR A 192 11.10 -21.09 -7.18
CA THR A 192 10.93 -21.11 -5.72
C THR A 192 9.50 -21.47 -5.33
N VAL A 193 8.49 -20.87 -5.96
CA VAL A 193 7.06 -21.19 -5.66
C VAL A 193 6.75 -22.64 -6.03
N GLU A 194 7.24 -23.15 -7.16
CA GLU A 194 7.03 -24.54 -7.60
C GLU A 194 7.64 -25.57 -6.66
N ASN A 195 8.77 -25.24 -6.03
CA ASN A 195 9.41 -26.08 -5.03
C ASN A 195 8.82 -25.92 -3.61
N SER A 196 7.79 -25.07 -3.46
CA SER A 196 7.04 -24.83 -2.23
C SER A 196 5.68 -25.54 -2.25
N PRO A 197 5.00 -25.69 -1.12
CA PRO A 197 3.64 -26.23 -1.06
C PRO A 197 2.57 -25.20 -1.47
N PHE A 198 2.94 -24.07 -2.07
CA PHE A 198 2.01 -23.01 -2.41
C PHE A 198 1.61 -23.07 -3.89
N HIS A 199 0.32 -22.86 -4.13
CA HIS A 199 -0.19 -22.47 -5.43
C HIS A 199 -0.04 -20.94 -5.62
N PHE A 200 -0.25 -20.47 -6.83
CA PHE A 200 -0.18 -19.03 -7.09
C PHE A 200 -1.21 -18.52 -8.09
N ILE A 201 -1.48 -17.22 -8.04
CA ILE A 201 -2.09 -16.44 -9.12
C ILE A 201 -1.22 -15.21 -9.34
N GLY A 202 -0.77 -15.04 -10.58
CA GLY A 202 -0.01 -13.88 -11.03
C GLY A 202 -0.64 -13.22 -12.24
N SER A 203 -0.11 -12.05 -12.63
CA SER A 203 -0.49 -11.38 -13.87
C SER A 203 0.70 -11.22 -14.80
N LEU A 204 0.47 -11.34 -16.11
CA LEU A 204 1.50 -11.20 -17.13
C LEU A 204 1.57 -9.79 -17.69
N VAL A 205 2.77 -9.41 -18.13
CA VAL A 205 2.97 -8.14 -18.85
C VAL A 205 2.37 -8.30 -20.26
N ALA A 206 1.26 -7.64 -20.50
CA ALA A 206 0.47 -7.79 -21.73
C ALA A 206 1.28 -7.58 -23.03
N SER A 207 2.25 -6.64 -23.02
CA SER A 207 3.10 -6.37 -24.19
C SER A 207 4.05 -7.51 -24.57
N GLN A 208 4.29 -8.47 -23.68
CA GLN A 208 5.12 -9.65 -23.93
C GLN A 208 4.33 -10.86 -24.45
N HIS A 209 3.00 -10.76 -24.43
CA HIS A 209 2.07 -11.83 -24.80
C HIS A 209 1.01 -11.35 -25.80
N LEU A 210 1.47 -10.79 -26.93
CA LEU A 210 0.59 -10.21 -27.96
C LEU A 210 -0.35 -11.23 -28.58
N ASP A 211 0.06 -12.49 -28.67
CA ASP A 211 -0.78 -13.62 -29.14
C ASP A 211 -2.05 -13.77 -28.28
N LEU A 212 -1.92 -13.68 -26.96
CA LEU A 212 -3.04 -13.77 -26.03
C LEU A 212 -3.99 -12.56 -26.14
N LEU A 213 -3.43 -11.38 -26.43
CA LEU A 213 -4.23 -10.17 -26.59
C LEU A 213 -5.05 -10.14 -27.90
N GLN A 214 -4.62 -10.91 -28.93
CA GLN A 214 -5.30 -10.97 -30.20
C GLN A 214 -6.56 -11.86 -30.18
N VAL A 215 -6.79 -12.61 -29.10
CA VAL A 215 -8.01 -13.43 -28.94
C VAL A 215 -9.25 -12.55 -29.09
N PRO A 216 -10.15 -12.86 -30.02
CA PRO A 216 -11.36 -12.08 -30.29
C PRO A 216 -12.31 -12.10 -29.08
N LEU A 217 -12.91 -10.94 -28.74
CA LEU A 217 -13.85 -10.84 -27.62
C LEU A 217 -15.06 -11.76 -27.71
N GLY A 218 -15.43 -12.19 -28.94
CA GLY A 218 -16.51 -13.18 -29.14
C GLY A 218 -16.22 -14.57 -28.57
N GLN A 219 -14.96 -14.87 -28.19
CA GLN A 219 -14.57 -16.12 -27.54
C GLN A 219 -14.58 -16.02 -26.01
N PHE A 220 -14.83 -14.83 -25.47
CA PHE A 220 -14.87 -14.61 -24.03
C PHE A 220 -16.28 -14.92 -23.49
N GLY A 221 -16.38 -15.83 -22.54
CA GLY A 221 -17.60 -16.10 -21.76
C GLY A 221 -17.81 -15.09 -20.66
N ALA A 222 -19.07 -14.77 -20.33
CA ALA A 222 -19.39 -13.97 -19.17
C ALA A 222 -19.01 -14.72 -17.88
N LEU A 223 -18.52 -14.00 -16.87
CA LEU A 223 -18.30 -14.55 -15.54
C LEU A 223 -19.60 -14.49 -14.72
N ALA A 224 -19.85 -15.52 -13.92
CA ALA A 224 -21.04 -15.63 -13.09
C ALA A 224 -20.88 -14.83 -11.77
N GLY A 225 -21.94 -14.12 -11.37
CA GLY A 225 -22.00 -13.35 -10.11
C GLY A 225 -22.02 -11.84 -10.31
N GLU A 226 -22.75 -11.12 -9.45
CA GLU A 226 -22.93 -9.68 -9.52
C GLU A 226 -21.60 -8.90 -9.47
N GLN A 227 -20.62 -9.40 -8.70
CA GLN A 227 -19.28 -8.80 -8.59
C GLN A 227 -18.48 -8.84 -9.89
N PHE A 228 -18.94 -9.58 -10.90
CA PHE A 228 -18.31 -9.69 -12.22
C PHE A 228 -19.11 -9.03 -13.34
N GLU A 229 -20.08 -8.18 -13.01
CA GLU A 229 -20.84 -7.45 -14.03
C GLU A 229 -19.89 -6.72 -14.99
N GLY A 230 -20.14 -6.83 -16.31
CA GLY A 230 -19.27 -6.29 -17.34
C GLY A 230 -17.93 -7.02 -17.53
N CYS A 231 -17.70 -8.14 -16.81
CA CYS A 231 -16.50 -8.95 -16.95
C CYS A 231 -16.75 -10.19 -17.80
N ARG A 232 -15.79 -10.48 -18.68
CA ARG A 232 -15.73 -11.69 -19.48
C ARG A 232 -14.34 -12.30 -19.36
N ALA A 233 -14.24 -13.60 -19.58
CA ALA A 233 -12.97 -14.30 -19.52
C ALA A 233 -12.83 -15.32 -20.67
N TYR A 234 -11.60 -15.50 -21.11
CA TYR A 234 -11.19 -16.58 -22.02
C TYR A 234 -10.10 -17.39 -21.35
N ARG A 235 -10.26 -18.70 -21.30
CA ARG A 235 -9.34 -19.64 -20.66
C ARG A 235 -8.54 -20.42 -21.67
N THR A 236 -7.24 -20.53 -21.47
CA THR A 236 -6.32 -21.33 -22.31
C THR A 236 -5.17 -21.89 -21.46
N ALA A 237 -4.28 -22.63 -22.08
CA ALA A 237 -3.00 -23.02 -21.52
C ALA A 237 -1.87 -22.45 -22.35
N LYS A 238 -0.76 -22.10 -21.72
CA LYS A 238 0.46 -21.62 -22.39
C LYS A 238 1.68 -21.94 -21.56
N VAL A 239 2.80 -22.19 -22.23
CA VAL A 239 4.11 -22.31 -21.54
C VAL A 239 4.54 -20.92 -21.07
N ILE A 240 4.62 -20.73 -19.76
CA ILE A 240 5.02 -19.51 -19.06
C ILE A 240 6.07 -19.89 -18.04
N PHE A 241 7.24 -19.23 -18.10
CA PHE A 241 8.40 -19.53 -17.23
C PHE A 241 8.75 -21.04 -17.21
N GLY A 242 8.82 -21.65 -18.40
CA GLY A 242 9.25 -23.04 -18.58
C GLY A 242 8.20 -24.12 -18.34
N GLN A 243 7.04 -23.79 -17.79
CA GLN A 243 5.97 -24.74 -17.47
C GLN A 243 4.67 -24.42 -18.20
N GLU A 244 3.88 -25.44 -18.51
CA GLU A 244 2.51 -25.22 -19.00
C GLU A 244 1.60 -24.74 -17.88
N ARG A 245 1.05 -23.54 -18.03
CA ARG A 245 0.23 -22.86 -17.05
C ARG A 245 -1.17 -22.62 -17.55
N ARG A 246 -2.14 -22.63 -16.64
CA ARG A 246 -3.46 -22.12 -16.92
C ARG A 246 -3.39 -20.60 -17.08
N VAL A 247 -3.93 -20.10 -18.19
CA VAL A 247 -3.99 -18.67 -18.49
C VAL A 247 -5.45 -18.25 -18.61
N VAL A 248 -5.82 -17.18 -17.93
CA VAL A 248 -7.14 -16.58 -17.99
C VAL A 248 -6.99 -15.12 -18.44
N ILE A 249 -7.49 -14.82 -19.63
CA ILE A 249 -7.53 -13.47 -20.15
C ILE A 249 -8.88 -12.88 -19.75
N THR A 250 -8.88 -11.85 -18.94
CA THR A 250 -10.11 -11.14 -18.57
C THR A 250 -10.30 -9.92 -19.45
N TYR A 251 -11.55 -9.55 -19.67
CA TYR A 251 -11.95 -8.28 -20.26
C TYR A 251 -12.99 -7.63 -19.36
N ASN A 252 -12.83 -6.32 -19.12
CA ASN A 252 -13.72 -5.53 -18.28
C ASN A 252 -13.99 -4.17 -18.92
N ASP A 253 -15.27 -3.82 -19.07
CA ASP A 253 -15.70 -2.56 -19.70
C ASP A 253 -15.28 -1.33 -18.86
N HIS A 254 -15.35 -1.38 -17.52
CA HIS A 254 -14.90 -0.28 -16.65
C HIS A 254 -13.39 -0.07 -16.73
N LEU A 255 -12.61 -1.16 -16.83
CA LEU A 255 -11.16 -1.06 -17.04
C LEU A 255 -10.86 -0.39 -18.38
N LEU A 256 -11.57 -0.74 -19.43
CA LEU A 256 -11.45 -0.11 -20.75
C LEU A 256 -11.72 1.40 -20.65
N GLU A 257 -12.83 1.79 -20.04
CA GLU A 257 -13.20 3.20 -19.88
C GLU A 257 -12.15 3.99 -19.11
N GLY A 258 -11.68 3.49 -17.96
CA GLY A 258 -10.62 4.12 -17.17
C GLY A 258 -9.31 4.26 -17.94
N GLN A 259 -8.91 3.23 -18.70
CA GLN A 259 -7.72 3.28 -19.56
C GLN A 259 -7.87 4.29 -20.71
N LEU A 260 -9.05 4.38 -21.33
CA LEU A 260 -9.34 5.36 -22.37
C LEU A 260 -9.29 6.80 -21.84
N GLN A 261 -9.85 7.04 -20.66
CA GLN A 261 -9.77 8.36 -20.00
C GLN A 261 -8.31 8.74 -19.75
N GLY A 262 -7.50 7.83 -19.22
CA GLY A 262 -6.07 8.04 -18.98
C GLY A 262 -5.27 8.31 -20.26
N ILE A 263 -5.54 7.58 -21.34
CA ILE A 263 -4.93 7.78 -22.65
C ILE A 263 -5.35 9.14 -23.22
N ASN A 264 -6.61 9.51 -23.16
CA ASN A 264 -7.10 10.79 -23.65
C ASN A 264 -6.46 11.98 -22.91
N ALA A 265 -6.37 11.90 -21.57
CA ALA A 265 -5.68 12.91 -20.78
C ALA A 265 -4.19 13.02 -21.15
N SER A 266 -3.51 11.89 -21.38
CA SER A 266 -2.11 11.85 -21.82
C SER A 266 -1.93 12.43 -23.21
N LEU A 267 -2.84 12.13 -24.16
CA LEU A 267 -2.85 12.70 -25.49
C LEU A 267 -3.07 14.22 -25.47
N GLN A 268 -4.01 14.70 -24.67
CA GLN A 268 -4.26 16.15 -24.51
C GLN A 268 -3.04 16.86 -23.95
N LYS A 269 -2.40 16.29 -22.91
CA LYS A 269 -1.16 16.84 -22.34
C LYS A 269 0.00 16.85 -23.32
N ALA A 270 0.15 15.77 -24.10
CA ALA A 270 1.17 15.68 -25.13
C ALA A 270 0.93 16.70 -26.26
N ARG A 271 -0.30 16.82 -26.76
CA ARG A 271 -0.68 17.80 -27.79
C ARG A 271 -0.37 19.22 -27.34
N ARG A 272 -0.76 19.63 -26.15
CA ARG A 272 -0.45 20.94 -25.59
C ARG A 272 1.06 21.22 -25.61
N LYS A 273 1.90 20.25 -25.19
CA LYS A 273 3.36 20.39 -25.26
C LYS A 273 3.89 20.49 -26.71
N PHE A 274 3.29 19.77 -27.66
CA PHE A 274 3.62 19.92 -29.08
C PHE A 274 3.27 21.33 -29.59
N ASP A 275 2.09 21.84 -29.24
CA ASP A 275 1.65 23.19 -29.63
C ASP A 275 2.55 24.28 -29.03
N GLU A 276 2.95 24.16 -27.79
CA GLU A 276 3.92 25.04 -27.12
C GLU A 276 5.28 25.03 -27.86
N LEU A 277 5.79 23.83 -28.20
CA LEU A 277 7.03 23.68 -28.93
C LEU A 277 6.94 24.27 -30.35
N GLN A 278 5.84 24.02 -31.06
CA GLN A 278 5.55 24.59 -32.36
C GLN A 278 5.49 26.14 -32.30
N ALA A 279 4.84 26.69 -31.26
CA ALA A 279 4.75 28.12 -31.04
C ALA A 279 6.13 28.76 -30.79
N VAL A 280 7.00 28.11 -30.00
CA VAL A 280 8.38 28.54 -29.77
C VAL A 280 9.16 28.54 -31.07
N LEU A 281 9.10 27.47 -31.87
CA LEU A 281 9.76 27.37 -33.16
C LEU A 281 9.20 28.40 -34.17
N GLY A 282 7.89 28.65 -34.15
CA GLY A 282 7.22 29.67 -34.95
C GLY A 282 7.68 31.10 -34.66
N ARG A 283 7.76 31.45 -33.36
CA ARG A 283 8.26 32.76 -32.92
C ARG A 283 9.71 33.03 -33.37
N ARG A 284 10.56 31.99 -33.27
CA ARG A 284 11.95 32.10 -33.76
C ARG A 284 12.03 32.28 -35.28
N ARG A 285 11.25 31.53 -36.03
CA ARG A 285 11.17 31.61 -37.48
C ARG A 285 10.71 32.98 -37.98
N ASN A 286 9.80 33.60 -37.22
CA ASN A 286 9.28 34.96 -37.51
C ASN A 286 10.15 36.07 -36.94
N GLY A 287 11.37 35.81 -36.46
CA GLY A 287 12.30 36.80 -35.96
C GLY A 287 11.92 37.47 -34.62
N LYS A 288 10.84 36.97 -33.95
CA LYS A 288 10.37 37.52 -32.67
C LYS A 288 11.27 37.17 -31.49
N VAL A 289 12.18 36.19 -31.62
CA VAL A 289 13.15 35.80 -30.60
C VAL A 289 14.53 35.74 -31.25
N LYS A 290 15.44 36.60 -30.84
CA LYS A 290 16.78 36.74 -31.43
C LYS A 290 17.91 36.14 -30.57
N GLY A 291 17.69 35.92 -29.28
CA GLY A 291 18.70 35.40 -28.35
C GLY A 291 18.56 33.92 -28.01
N GLY A 292 19.58 33.35 -27.33
CA GLY A 292 19.59 31.98 -26.83
C GLY A 292 20.04 30.94 -27.88
N LYS A 293 20.11 29.68 -27.43
CA LYS A 293 20.59 28.56 -28.26
C LYS A 293 19.66 28.30 -29.46
N TRP A 294 20.23 28.23 -30.67
CA TRP A 294 19.43 28.03 -31.88
C TRP A 294 18.88 26.59 -31.95
N PRO A 295 17.60 26.39 -32.29
CA PRO A 295 17.01 25.03 -32.35
C PRO A 295 17.56 24.27 -33.58
N THR A 296 18.05 23.07 -33.35
CA THR A 296 18.45 22.13 -34.38
C THR A 296 17.45 21.00 -34.50
N VAL A 297 17.43 20.26 -35.61
CA VAL A 297 16.58 19.06 -35.77
C VAL A 297 16.81 18.12 -34.60
N ALA A 298 18.06 17.85 -34.22
CA ALA A 298 18.39 16.96 -33.11
C ALA A 298 17.85 17.45 -31.74
N SER A 299 17.88 18.78 -31.49
CA SER A 299 17.35 19.32 -30.25
C SER A 299 15.82 19.26 -30.19
N VAL A 300 15.15 19.43 -31.32
CA VAL A 300 13.68 19.29 -31.42
C VAL A 300 13.28 17.83 -31.28
N THR A 301 13.99 16.90 -31.94
CA THR A 301 13.73 15.46 -31.82
C THR A 301 13.81 14.99 -30.37
N ARG A 302 14.86 15.42 -29.62
CA ARG A 302 15.00 15.07 -28.22
C ARG A 302 13.82 15.55 -27.37
N GLN A 303 13.31 16.77 -27.61
CA GLN A 303 12.13 17.28 -26.91
C GLN A 303 10.86 16.51 -27.27
N VAL A 304 10.69 16.16 -28.54
CA VAL A 304 9.58 15.32 -29.00
C VAL A 304 9.63 13.94 -28.34
N GLU A 305 10.80 13.29 -28.29
CA GLU A 305 10.96 12.00 -27.60
C GLU A 305 10.61 12.08 -26.11
N GLN A 306 10.96 13.18 -25.43
CA GLN A 306 10.53 13.42 -24.05
C GLN A 306 9.00 13.57 -23.92
N ILE A 307 8.35 14.27 -24.87
CA ILE A 307 6.88 14.37 -24.88
C ILE A 307 6.24 13.01 -25.10
N LEU A 308 6.83 12.18 -25.96
CA LEU A 308 6.32 10.86 -26.35
C LEU A 308 6.72 9.72 -25.36
N SER A 309 7.39 10.02 -24.26
CA SER A 309 7.82 9.02 -23.28
C SER A 309 6.67 8.37 -22.49
N GLY A 310 5.45 8.94 -22.55
CA GLY A 310 4.26 8.37 -21.91
C GLY A 310 3.78 7.09 -22.61
N GLN A 311 3.11 6.24 -21.83
CA GLN A 311 2.58 4.96 -22.32
C GLN A 311 1.69 5.17 -23.54
N PHE A 312 1.90 4.37 -24.60
CA PHE A 312 1.23 4.40 -25.90
C PHE A 312 1.40 5.66 -26.75
N LEU A 313 1.92 6.79 -26.22
CA LEU A 313 1.99 8.06 -26.96
C LEU A 313 2.81 7.92 -28.26
N LYS A 314 3.92 7.18 -28.22
CA LYS A 314 4.78 6.94 -29.40
C LYS A 314 4.06 6.19 -30.53
N SER A 315 3.09 5.36 -30.21
CA SER A 315 2.27 4.62 -31.19
C SER A 315 1.06 5.43 -31.66
N LEU A 316 0.54 6.34 -30.84
CA LEU A 316 -0.68 7.10 -31.09
C LEU A 316 -0.46 8.47 -31.73
N LEU A 317 0.76 9.02 -31.64
CA LEU A 317 1.12 10.33 -32.19
C LEU A 317 2.15 10.16 -33.31
N ARG A 318 1.81 10.62 -34.51
CA ARG A 318 2.72 10.72 -35.64
C ARG A 318 3.22 12.15 -35.73
N TYR A 319 4.53 12.31 -35.87
CA TYR A 319 5.15 13.62 -36.04
C TYR A 319 6.12 13.64 -37.21
N GLU A 320 6.35 14.82 -37.74
CA GLU A 320 7.33 15.09 -38.81
C GLU A 320 8.12 16.36 -38.46
N ILE A 321 9.43 16.28 -38.60
CA ILE A 321 10.33 17.44 -38.42
C ILE A 321 10.97 17.75 -39.75
N LYS A 322 10.55 18.86 -40.39
CA LYS A 322 11.17 19.33 -41.64
C LYS A 322 12.37 20.23 -41.30
N PRO A 323 13.55 19.92 -41.86
CA PRO A 323 14.73 20.76 -41.67
C PRO A 323 14.55 22.17 -42.26
N GLY A 324 15.33 23.12 -41.76
CA GLY A 324 15.33 24.51 -42.19
C GLY A 324 16.17 25.33 -41.21
N SER A 325 16.31 26.68 -41.47
CA SER A 325 16.99 27.58 -40.55
C SER A 325 16.43 27.47 -39.12
N VAL A 326 15.12 27.27 -38.99
CA VAL A 326 14.42 26.83 -37.80
C VAL A 326 13.54 25.64 -38.19
N PRO A 327 13.71 24.47 -37.59
CA PRO A 327 12.93 23.26 -37.93
C PRO A 327 11.41 23.51 -37.81
N ARG A 328 10.64 22.88 -38.71
CA ARG A 328 9.18 22.90 -38.66
C ARG A 328 8.69 21.57 -38.14
N LEU A 329 8.00 21.56 -36.99
CA LEU A 329 7.40 20.42 -36.38
C LEU A 329 5.90 20.34 -36.74
N THR A 330 5.42 19.15 -37.12
CA THR A 330 4.00 18.85 -37.23
C THR A 330 3.69 17.59 -36.44
N CYS A 331 2.47 17.50 -35.90
CA CYS A 331 2.01 16.33 -35.14
C CYS A 331 0.54 16.06 -35.46
N ARG A 332 0.20 14.77 -35.57
CA ARG A 332 -1.18 14.31 -35.74
C ARG A 332 -1.43 13.04 -34.91
N THR A 333 -2.67 12.82 -34.51
CA THR A 333 -3.07 11.56 -33.87
C THR A 333 -3.35 10.52 -34.94
N ASP A 334 -2.85 9.31 -34.71
CA ASP A 334 -3.15 8.12 -35.50
C ASP A 334 -4.41 7.43 -34.91
N THR A 335 -5.58 7.79 -35.45
CA THR A 335 -6.88 7.22 -35.03
C THR A 335 -6.98 5.71 -35.31
N ASN A 336 -6.33 5.23 -36.36
CA ASN A 336 -6.30 3.79 -36.64
C ASN A 336 -5.46 3.03 -35.61
N ALA A 337 -4.36 3.61 -35.15
CA ALA A 337 -3.58 3.02 -34.06
C ALA A 337 -4.37 2.98 -32.74
N LEU A 338 -5.12 4.03 -32.45
CA LEU A 338 -6.01 4.05 -31.28
C LEU A 338 -7.10 2.99 -31.37
N ALA A 339 -7.77 2.86 -32.53
CA ALA A 339 -8.78 1.83 -32.74
C ALA A 339 -8.21 0.41 -32.60
N ARG A 340 -7.01 0.14 -33.12
CA ARG A 340 -6.31 -1.13 -32.92
C ARG A 340 -5.99 -1.37 -31.43
N LEU A 341 -5.48 -0.36 -30.72
CA LEU A 341 -5.15 -0.46 -29.29
C LEU A 341 -6.39 -0.81 -28.46
N ILE A 342 -7.52 -0.15 -28.71
CA ILE A 342 -8.81 -0.45 -28.08
C ILE A 342 -9.21 -1.89 -28.32
N LYS A 343 -9.15 -2.35 -29.55
CA LYS A 343 -9.60 -3.70 -29.92
C LYS A 343 -8.73 -4.80 -29.34
N THR A 344 -7.42 -4.57 -29.23
CA THR A 344 -6.46 -5.64 -28.89
C THR A 344 -5.99 -5.59 -27.43
N HIS A 345 -5.72 -4.41 -26.86
CA HIS A 345 -5.01 -4.29 -25.58
C HIS A 345 -5.88 -3.81 -24.42
N LEU A 346 -6.76 -2.80 -24.68
CA LEU A 346 -7.46 -2.15 -23.59
C LEU A 346 -8.57 -3.02 -23.02
N GLY A 347 -8.86 -2.83 -21.75
CA GLY A 347 -9.86 -3.61 -21.00
C GLY A 347 -9.41 -5.03 -20.67
N LYS A 348 -8.22 -5.48 -21.10
CA LYS A 348 -7.74 -6.85 -20.91
C LYS A 348 -6.68 -6.93 -19.80
N THR A 349 -6.77 -7.99 -18.99
CA THR A 349 -5.73 -8.43 -18.04
C THR A 349 -5.43 -9.90 -18.32
N ILE A 350 -4.15 -10.29 -18.26
CA ILE A 350 -3.74 -11.67 -18.46
C ILE A 350 -3.30 -12.24 -17.12
N LEU A 351 -4.06 -13.17 -16.59
CA LEU A 351 -3.78 -13.91 -15.38
C LEU A 351 -3.21 -15.28 -15.70
N PHE A 352 -2.39 -15.83 -14.82
CA PHE A 352 -1.90 -17.19 -14.95
C PHE A 352 -1.75 -17.84 -13.57
N THR A 353 -1.87 -19.16 -13.53
CA THR A 353 -1.89 -19.93 -12.29
C THR A 353 -1.51 -21.38 -12.55
N ASP A 354 -1.09 -22.08 -11.51
CA ASP A 354 -0.97 -23.53 -11.44
C ASP A 354 -2.21 -24.20 -10.84
N ASN A 355 -3.18 -23.44 -10.34
CA ASN A 355 -4.47 -23.96 -9.86
C ASN A 355 -5.35 -24.41 -11.04
N ASN A 356 -5.18 -25.64 -11.48
CA ASN A 356 -5.89 -26.18 -12.65
C ASN A 356 -7.38 -26.37 -12.38
N ASP A 357 -7.77 -26.67 -11.15
CA ASP A 357 -9.14 -26.99 -10.74
C ASP A 357 -10.01 -25.77 -10.43
N TRP A 358 -9.38 -24.59 -10.29
CA TRP A 358 -10.11 -23.35 -10.00
C TRP A 358 -10.90 -22.88 -11.22
N THR A 359 -12.11 -22.39 -10.99
CA THR A 359 -12.94 -21.74 -12.01
C THR A 359 -12.33 -20.38 -12.43
N ASN A 360 -12.82 -19.82 -13.51
CA ASN A 360 -12.39 -18.48 -13.92
C ASN A 360 -12.76 -17.43 -12.85
N GLU A 361 -13.93 -17.59 -12.23
CA GLU A 361 -14.43 -16.73 -11.17
C GLU A 361 -13.53 -16.77 -9.95
N GLU A 362 -13.07 -17.94 -9.52
CA GLU A 362 -12.16 -18.10 -8.40
C GLU A 362 -10.79 -17.45 -8.70
N ILE A 363 -10.24 -17.66 -9.89
CA ILE A 363 -8.97 -17.06 -10.31
C ILE A 363 -9.07 -15.54 -10.38
N VAL A 364 -10.14 -15.02 -10.97
CA VAL A 364 -10.35 -13.56 -11.10
C VAL A 364 -10.65 -12.91 -9.75
N SER A 365 -11.46 -13.54 -8.91
CA SER A 365 -11.74 -13.08 -7.55
C SER A 365 -10.46 -13.08 -6.70
N GLY A 366 -9.69 -14.15 -6.77
CA GLY A 366 -8.39 -14.23 -6.11
C GLY A 366 -7.48 -13.09 -6.52
N TYR A 367 -7.27 -12.88 -7.81
CA TYR A 367 -6.41 -11.79 -8.29
C TYR A 367 -6.93 -10.40 -7.88
N ARG A 368 -8.24 -10.17 -7.93
CA ARG A 368 -8.84 -8.90 -7.48
C ARG A 368 -8.59 -8.62 -5.99
N ALA A 369 -8.37 -9.65 -5.19
CA ALA A 369 -8.06 -9.49 -3.77
C ALA A 369 -6.75 -8.73 -3.51
N GLN A 370 -5.93 -8.43 -4.52
CA GLN A 370 -4.78 -7.52 -4.39
C GLN A 370 -5.17 -6.14 -3.83
N HIS A 371 -6.40 -5.67 -4.05
CA HIS A 371 -6.85 -4.39 -3.46
C HIS A 371 -6.80 -4.40 -1.92
N HIS A 372 -6.83 -5.57 -1.29
CA HIS A 372 -6.72 -5.70 0.15
C HIS A 372 -5.36 -5.24 0.67
N ILE A 373 -4.27 -5.67 0.04
CA ILE A 373 -2.93 -5.26 0.47
C ILE A 373 -2.65 -3.80 0.11
N GLU A 374 -3.20 -3.30 -1.00
CA GLU A 374 -3.14 -1.87 -1.34
C GLU A 374 -3.84 -1.01 -0.28
N SER A 375 -4.98 -1.50 0.24
CA SER A 375 -5.70 -0.85 1.34
C SER A 375 -4.89 -0.86 2.63
N ALA A 376 -4.28 -2.00 2.99
CA ALA A 376 -3.39 -2.11 4.14
C ALA A 376 -2.23 -1.10 4.06
N PHE A 377 -1.57 -1.01 2.90
CA PHE A 377 -0.48 -0.03 2.71
C PHE A 377 -0.96 1.41 2.73
N ARG A 378 -2.15 1.70 2.24
CA ARG A 378 -2.75 3.04 2.31
C ARG A 378 -2.98 3.44 3.76
N ASP A 379 -3.51 2.53 4.57
CA ASP A 379 -3.76 2.76 5.99
C ASP A 379 -2.44 2.94 6.75
N MET A 380 -1.41 2.12 6.46
CA MET A 380 -0.08 2.29 7.05
C MET A 380 0.62 3.60 6.65
N LYS A 381 0.35 4.12 5.45
CA LYS A 381 0.92 5.40 4.97
C LYS A 381 0.16 6.62 5.43
N ASN A 382 -1.03 6.44 5.99
CA ASN A 382 -1.81 7.55 6.52
C ASN A 382 -1.20 8.00 7.86
N PRO A 383 -0.76 9.26 7.99
CA PRO A 383 -0.15 9.76 9.24
C PRO A 383 -1.12 9.79 10.42
N HIS A 384 -2.42 9.76 10.16
CA HIS A 384 -3.47 9.72 11.21
C HIS A 384 -3.77 8.30 11.71
N PHE A 385 -3.20 7.27 11.07
CA PHE A 385 -3.38 5.85 11.44
C PHE A 385 -2.04 5.13 11.43
N LEU A 386 -1.88 4.15 12.31
CA LEU A 386 -0.78 3.20 12.37
C LEU A 386 0.64 3.79 12.51
N GLY A 387 0.82 5.11 12.41
CA GLY A 387 2.02 5.82 12.80
C GLY A 387 3.33 5.46 12.10
N TRP A 388 3.31 4.92 10.88
CA TRP A 388 4.55 4.65 10.17
C TRP A 388 5.34 5.93 9.86
N SER A 389 4.67 6.97 9.44
CA SER A 389 5.28 8.25 9.09
C SER A 389 4.79 9.37 10.02
N PRO A 390 5.69 10.25 10.45
CA PRO A 390 7.12 10.32 10.14
C PRO A 390 7.96 9.31 10.93
N MET A 391 8.92 8.66 10.26
CA MET A 391 9.81 7.70 10.87
C MET A 391 11.08 8.39 11.41
N PHE A 392 11.20 8.49 12.74
CA PHE A 392 12.31 9.14 13.44
C PHE A 392 13.38 8.15 13.95
N HIS A 393 13.56 7.02 13.27
CA HIS A 393 14.50 5.97 13.66
C HIS A 393 15.75 6.00 12.78
N TRP A 394 16.93 5.88 13.37
CA TRP A 394 18.21 6.09 12.70
C TRP A 394 19.13 4.86 12.69
N THR A 395 18.68 3.75 13.26
CA THR A 395 19.39 2.47 13.22
C THR A 395 18.51 1.40 12.61
N ASP A 396 19.11 0.42 11.95
CA ASP A 396 18.38 -0.66 11.29
C ASP A 396 17.54 -1.48 12.27
N SER A 397 18.03 -1.74 13.50
CA SER A 397 17.26 -2.42 14.55
C SER A 397 15.99 -1.66 14.90
N LYS A 398 16.08 -0.35 15.19
CA LYS A 398 14.91 0.46 15.54
C LYS A 398 13.91 0.63 14.41
N ILE A 399 14.40 0.65 13.16
CA ILE A 399 13.53 0.68 11.98
C ILE A 399 12.73 -0.62 11.89
N ARG A 400 13.35 -1.79 12.13
CA ARG A 400 12.64 -3.08 12.14
C ARG A 400 11.60 -3.15 13.25
N VAL A 401 11.96 -2.75 14.46
CA VAL A 401 11.01 -2.75 15.60
C VAL A 401 9.85 -1.79 15.37
N HIS A 402 10.11 -0.61 14.80
CA HIS A 402 9.05 0.33 14.43
C HIS A 402 8.10 -0.26 13.38
N ALA A 403 8.65 -0.88 12.34
CA ALA A 403 7.85 -1.57 11.33
C ALA A 403 6.97 -2.65 11.95
N PHE A 404 7.54 -3.45 12.84
CA PHE A 404 6.83 -4.49 13.57
C PHE A 404 5.68 -3.94 14.41
N TYR A 405 5.87 -2.83 15.14
CA TYR A 405 4.80 -2.18 15.88
C TYR A 405 3.67 -1.69 14.97
N CYS A 406 4.00 -1.14 13.81
CA CYS A 406 2.99 -0.73 12.83
C CYS A 406 2.21 -1.93 12.26
N VAL A 407 2.88 -3.05 12.05
CA VAL A 407 2.23 -4.30 11.61
C VAL A 407 1.33 -4.86 12.70
N LEU A 408 1.76 -4.87 13.97
CA LEU A 408 0.92 -5.26 15.11
C LEU A 408 -0.34 -4.39 15.21
N ALA A 409 -0.18 -3.06 15.05
CA ALA A 409 -1.31 -2.13 15.04
C ALA A 409 -2.29 -2.43 13.88
N LEU A 410 -1.78 -2.78 12.70
CA LEU A 410 -2.59 -3.19 11.56
C LEU A 410 -3.33 -4.51 11.84
N ILE A 411 -2.67 -5.51 12.47
CA ILE A 411 -3.30 -6.76 12.89
C ILE A 411 -4.48 -6.47 13.82
N LEU A 412 -4.25 -5.72 14.90
CA LEU A 412 -5.29 -5.38 15.88
C LEU A 412 -6.47 -4.65 15.24
N THR A 413 -6.19 -3.71 14.36
CA THR A 413 -7.22 -2.94 13.65
C THR A 413 -8.03 -3.80 12.69
N SER A 414 -7.36 -4.67 11.95
CA SER A 414 -8.00 -5.61 11.02
C SER A 414 -8.89 -6.60 11.77
N LEU A 415 -8.44 -7.12 12.90
CA LEU A 415 -9.24 -8.01 13.76
C LEU A 415 -10.44 -7.29 14.37
N LEU A 416 -10.28 -6.05 14.79
CA LEU A 416 -11.38 -5.26 15.33
C LEU A 416 -12.45 -5.02 14.25
N ARG A 417 -12.05 -4.64 13.04
CA ARG A 417 -12.96 -4.49 11.90
C ARG A 417 -13.68 -5.80 11.57
N ARG A 418 -12.93 -6.91 11.53
CA ARG A 418 -13.51 -8.25 11.33
C ARG A 418 -14.56 -8.59 12.38
N THR A 419 -14.27 -8.32 13.64
CA THR A 419 -15.19 -8.55 14.75
C THR A 419 -16.47 -7.74 14.61
N LEU A 420 -16.36 -6.45 14.25
CA LEU A 420 -17.52 -5.59 14.02
C LEU A 420 -18.35 -6.05 12.82
N HIS A 421 -17.72 -6.40 11.72
CA HIS A 421 -18.40 -6.94 10.55
C HIS A 421 -19.18 -8.22 10.85
N GLN A 422 -18.60 -9.15 11.62
CA GLN A 422 -19.30 -10.37 12.09
C GLN A 422 -20.52 -10.07 12.98
N LYS A 423 -20.58 -8.86 13.53
CA LYS A 423 -21.73 -8.33 14.30
C LYS A 423 -22.67 -7.47 13.46
N GLY A 424 -22.50 -7.44 12.14
CA GLY A 424 -23.33 -6.68 11.20
C GLY A 424 -22.98 -5.19 11.09
N LEU A 425 -21.79 -4.79 11.56
CA LEU A 425 -21.29 -3.41 11.47
C LEU A 425 -20.14 -3.33 10.46
N ASP A 426 -20.44 -2.93 9.23
CA ASP A 426 -19.43 -2.77 8.18
C ASP A 426 -18.91 -1.32 8.17
N LEU A 427 -17.78 -1.10 8.84
CA LEU A 427 -17.20 0.22 9.05
C LEU A 427 -15.82 0.32 8.39
N SER A 428 -15.53 1.48 7.81
CA SER A 428 -14.16 1.83 7.45
C SER A 428 -13.30 1.97 8.72
N MET A 429 -11.99 1.78 8.60
CA MET A 429 -11.05 1.99 9.72
C MET A 429 -11.21 3.38 10.33
N ARG A 430 -11.29 4.40 9.50
CA ARG A 430 -11.48 5.78 9.92
C ARG A 430 -12.76 5.96 10.75
N ARG A 431 -13.92 5.52 10.20
CA ARG A 431 -15.21 5.66 10.89
C ARG A 431 -15.25 4.90 12.22
N MET A 432 -14.65 3.72 12.26
CA MET A 432 -14.54 2.92 13.47
C MET A 432 -13.79 3.67 14.58
N PHE A 433 -12.64 4.27 14.27
CA PHE A 433 -11.85 5.01 15.26
C PHE A 433 -12.50 6.35 15.66
N GLU A 434 -13.15 7.06 14.72
CA GLU A 434 -13.95 8.25 15.03
C GLU A 434 -15.02 7.92 16.09
N LEU A 435 -15.81 6.88 15.84
CA LEU A 435 -16.87 6.47 16.77
C LEU A 435 -16.34 6.02 18.13
N LEU A 436 -15.28 5.18 18.14
CA LEU A 436 -14.67 4.71 19.39
C LEU A 436 -13.99 5.83 20.18
N GLY A 437 -13.36 6.78 19.50
CA GLY A 437 -12.67 7.90 20.12
C GLY A 437 -13.60 8.88 20.82
N GLU A 438 -14.87 8.92 20.45
CA GLU A 438 -15.88 9.77 21.08
C GLU A 438 -16.56 9.11 22.29
N ILE A 439 -16.45 7.79 22.47
CA ILE A 439 -16.94 7.06 23.65
C ILE A 439 -15.95 7.29 24.79
N LYS A 440 -16.30 8.18 25.73
CA LYS A 440 -15.43 8.57 26.82
C LYS A 440 -16.05 8.23 28.18
N GLU A 441 -15.20 7.80 29.09
CA GLU A 441 -15.55 7.70 30.49
C GLU A 441 -15.16 8.98 31.21
N VAL A 442 -16.12 9.62 31.82
CA VAL A 442 -15.97 10.89 32.56
C VAL A 442 -15.92 10.60 34.04
N LEU A 443 -14.85 11.01 34.71
CA LEU A 443 -14.71 10.90 36.16
C LEU A 443 -15.09 12.21 36.81
N VAL A 444 -16.19 12.22 37.55
CA VAL A 444 -16.64 13.36 38.34
C VAL A 444 -16.04 13.30 39.73
N LEU A 445 -15.30 14.34 40.10
CA LEU A 445 -14.69 14.48 41.40
C LEU A 445 -15.57 15.40 42.28
N TYR A 446 -16.06 14.90 43.38
CA TYR A 446 -16.80 15.70 44.35
C TYR A 446 -15.87 16.32 45.37
N PRO A 447 -16.19 17.50 45.91
CA PRO A 447 -15.43 18.09 47.02
C PRO A 447 -15.34 17.12 48.19
N ARG A 448 -14.17 17.14 48.87
CA ARG A 448 -13.97 16.35 50.08
C ARG A 448 -14.92 16.84 51.20
N ARG A 449 -15.52 15.92 51.92
CA ARG A 449 -16.20 16.24 53.17
C ARG A 449 -15.16 16.32 54.29
N SER A 450 -15.49 17.06 55.37
CA SER A 450 -14.65 17.14 56.56
C SER A 450 -14.39 15.72 57.13
N GLY A 451 -13.12 15.33 57.28
CA GLY A 451 -12.71 13.99 57.75
C GLY A 451 -12.44 12.97 56.66
N GLU A 452 -12.68 13.23 55.36
CA GLU A 452 -12.38 12.31 54.25
C GLU A 452 -10.95 12.54 53.74
N HIS A 453 -10.17 11.49 53.60
CA HIS A 453 -8.80 11.55 53.03
C HIS A 453 -8.78 11.62 51.51
N LYS A 454 -9.82 11.09 50.82
CA LYS A 454 -9.93 11.08 49.36
C LYS A 454 -11.24 11.74 48.93
N PRO A 455 -11.26 12.42 47.76
CA PRO A 455 -12.51 12.91 47.20
C PRO A 455 -13.40 11.73 46.78
N ARG A 456 -14.69 11.90 46.88
CA ARG A 456 -15.65 10.96 46.28
C ARG A 456 -15.62 11.09 44.77
N THR A 457 -15.68 9.97 44.08
CA THR A 457 -15.67 9.93 42.62
C THR A 457 -16.94 9.24 42.14
N ALA A 458 -17.45 9.70 41.02
CA ALA A 458 -18.44 8.99 40.24
C ALA A 458 -17.97 8.91 38.79
N SER A 459 -18.18 7.77 38.17
CA SER A 459 -17.85 7.56 36.77
C SER A 459 -19.15 7.49 35.94
N CYS A 460 -19.19 8.15 34.80
CA CYS A 460 -20.25 8.02 33.82
C CYS A 460 -19.69 8.01 32.40
N LEU A 461 -20.41 7.39 31.48
CA LEU A 461 -20.06 7.45 30.07
C LEU A 461 -20.56 8.74 29.43
N SER A 462 -19.86 9.21 28.40
CA SER A 462 -20.38 10.25 27.52
C SER A 462 -21.72 9.80 26.89
N THR A 463 -22.57 10.74 26.52
CA THR A 463 -23.76 10.42 25.73
C THR A 463 -23.31 9.83 24.40
N MET A 464 -23.89 8.70 24.04
CA MET A 464 -23.60 7.98 22.79
C MET A 464 -24.74 8.18 21.80
N ASP A 465 -24.38 8.30 20.51
CA ASP A 465 -25.36 8.18 19.42
C ASP A 465 -25.69 6.71 19.12
N THR A 466 -26.61 6.48 18.20
CA THR A 466 -27.07 5.13 17.83
C THR A 466 -25.97 4.24 17.24
N GLU A 467 -24.99 4.82 16.51
CA GLU A 467 -23.87 4.05 15.95
C GLU A 467 -22.86 3.69 17.05
N GLN A 468 -22.58 4.61 17.95
CA GLN A 468 -21.73 4.41 19.12
C GLN A 468 -22.31 3.37 20.08
N GLU A 469 -23.63 3.41 20.33
CA GLU A 469 -24.31 2.37 21.14
C GLU A 469 -24.16 0.97 20.52
N LYS A 470 -24.32 0.87 19.19
CA LYS A 470 -24.13 -0.40 18.48
C LYS A 470 -22.70 -0.93 18.60
N ILE A 471 -21.68 -0.09 18.40
CA ILE A 471 -20.28 -0.48 18.57
C ILE A 471 -19.98 -0.86 20.01
N PHE A 472 -20.47 -0.07 20.98
CA PHE A 472 -20.29 -0.31 22.40
C PHE A 472 -20.84 -1.68 22.81
N ALA A 473 -22.04 -2.01 22.37
CA ALA A 473 -22.66 -3.30 22.58
C ALA A 473 -21.94 -4.43 21.85
N ALA A 474 -21.59 -4.24 20.57
CA ALA A 474 -20.93 -5.26 19.75
C ALA A 474 -19.58 -5.69 20.33
N LEU A 475 -18.82 -4.74 20.89
CA LEU A 475 -17.51 -4.97 21.51
C LEU A 475 -17.60 -5.29 23.02
N ASN A 476 -18.80 -5.31 23.60
CA ASN A 476 -19.02 -5.53 25.04
C ASN A 476 -18.16 -4.59 25.91
N LEU A 477 -18.14 -3.29 25.57
CA LEU A 477 -17.27 -2.32 26.24
C LEU A 477 -17.72 -2.03 27.69
N SER A 478 -18.95 -2.38 28.08
CA SER A 478 -19.45 -2.26 29.46
C SER A 478 -18.56 -2.97 30.48
N ARG A 479 -17.88 -4.06 30.10
CA ARG A 479 -16.95 -4.80 30.97
C ARG A 479 -15.73 -3.99 31.42
N TYR A 480 -15.44 -2.90 30.76
CA TYR A 480 -14.30 -2.03 31.03
C TYR A 480 -14.68 -0.77 31.81
N GLN A 481 -15.95 -0.55 32.10
CA GLN A 481 -16.39 0.59 32.93
C GLN A 481 -15.84 0.47 34.37
N ALA A 482 -15.57 1.62 35.00
CA ALA A 482 -15.25 1.67 36.41
C ALA A 482 -16.50 1.24 37.21
N THR A 483 -16.34 0.26 38.09
CA THR A 483 -17.36 -0.15 39.07
C THR A 483 -17.36 0.81 40.25
#